data_bc441b4e898e2748132923dfb63c4226
#
_entry.id   bc441b4e898e2748132923dfb63c4226
#
_cell.length_a   1.000
_cell.length_b   1.000
_cell.length_c   1.000
_cell.angle_alpha   90.00
_cell.angle_beta   90.00
_cell.angle_gamma   90.00
#
_symmetry.space_group_name_H-M   'P 1'
#
loop_
_entity.id
_entity.type
_entity.pdbx_description
1 polymer ?
#
loop_
_entity_poly.entity_id
_entity_poly.type
_entity_poly.pdbx_seq_one_letter_code
_entity_poly.pdbx_strand_id
1 'polypeptide(L)'
;MPTTREQILQALLARLETIPGATAKREAPLPETVPVGGLIVLRDGDPGEPEMLVSPPTYLWQHKAEIEVIVSRGAGDANTALDGLLMAVGQALEADRSLGGLADWLDWGAPKTHDLAIDGAAGLKGAVVPVTIHYASTNPLG
;
A
#
# COMPACT_ATOMS: atom_id res chain seq x y z
N MET A 1 21.50 -9.47 -0.53
CA MET A 1 20.40 -9.40 -1.49
C MET A 1 19.06 -9.52 -0.76
N PRO A 2 18.09 -8.63 -0.98
CA PRO A 2 16.81 -8.73 -0.29
C PRO A 2 16.04 -10.00 -0.70
N THR A 3 15.15 -10.43 0.19
CA THR A 3 14.21 -11.52 -0.14
C THR A 3 13.27 -11.08 -1.26
N THR A 4 12.61 -12.03 -1.91
CA THR A 4 11.58 -11.73 -2.91
C THR A 4 10.50 -10.83 -2.32
N ARG A 5 10.05 -11.12 -1.10
CA ARG A 5 9.07 -10.29 -0.39
C ARG A 5 9.54 -8.85 -0.25
N GLU A 6 10.76 -8.64 0.20
CA GLU A 6 11.31 -7.30 0.40
C GLU A 6 11.45 -6.54 -0.93
N GLN A 7 11.91 -7.22 -1.98
CA GLN A 7 11.99 -6.62 -3.31
C GLN A 7 10.62 -6.17 -3.82
N ILE A 8 9.60 -6.98 -3.58
CA ILE A 8 8.22 -6.67 -3.98
C ILE A 8 7.70 -5.45 -3.22
N LEU A 9 7.91 -5.40 -1.90
CA LEU A 9 7.46 -4.26 -1.10
C LEU A 9 8.19 -2.97 -1.47
N GLN A 10 9.48 -3.04 -1.77
CA GLN A 10 10.24 -1.89 -2.29
C GLN A 10 9.71 -1.42 -3.64
N ALA A 11 9.39 -2.35 -4.53
CA ALA A 11 8.84 -2.01 -5.85
C ALA A 11 7.45 -1.40 -5.74
N LEU A 12 6.62 -1.89 -4.81
CA LEU A 12 5.30 -1.33 -4.57
C LEU A 12 5.40 0.09 -4.02
N LEU A 13 6.29 0.33 -3.07
CA LEU A 13 6.56 1.68 -2.57
C LEU A 13 7.00 2.61 -3.70
N ALA A 14 7.93 2.17 -4.54
CA ALA A 14 8.40 2.95 -5.68
C ALA A 14 7.25 3.32 -6.62
N ARG A 15 6.30 2.39 -6.82
CA ARG A 15 5.09 2.67 -7.60
C ARG A 15 4.25 3.79 -6.99
N LEU A 16 4.05 3.75 -5.67
CA LEU A 16 3.29 4.77 -4.96
C LEU A 16 4.00 6.13 -4.99
N GLU A 17 5.33 6.12 -4.96
CA GLU A 17 6.13 7.34 -5.03
C GLU A 17 6.02 8.07 -6.38
N THR A 18 5.54 7.39 -7.42
CA THR A 18 5.30 8.04 -8.74
C THR A 18 4.04 8.91 -8.76
N ILE A 19 3.19 8.84 -7.75
CA ILE A 19 1.96 9.62 -7.70
C ILE A 19 2.32 11.10 -7.47
N PRO A 20 2.01 12.01 -8.41
CA PRO A 20 2.42 13.40 -8.29
C PRO A 20 1.67 14.12 -7.17
N GLY A 21 2.36 14.97 -6.45
CA GLY A 21 1.79 15.81 -5.40
C GLY A 21 1.59 15.14 -4.05
N ALA A 22 1.61 13.81 -3.98
CA ALA A 22 1.47 13.07 -2.73
C ALA A 22 2.83 12.64 -2.20
N THR A 23 2.90 12.39 -0.88
CA THR A 23 4.09 11.83 -0.23
C THR A 23 3.81 10.38 0.11
N ALA A 24 4.67 9.46 -0.34
CA ALA A 24 4.55 8.05 -0.03
C ALA A 24 5.65 7.62 0.93
N LYS A 25 5.29 6.86 1.95
CA LYS A 25 6.21 6.33 2.98
C LYS A 25 5.87 4.89 3.28
N ARG A 26 6.80 4.19 3.91
CA ARG A 26 6.61 2.81 4.33
C ARG A 26 6.65 2.73 5.85
N GLU A 27 5.68 2.05 6.45
CA GLU A 27 5.61 1.81 7.91
C GLU A 27 5.72 3.09 8.76
N ALA A 28 5.22 4.20 8.23
CA ALA A 28 5.29 5.47 8.94
C ALA A 28 4.18 5.59 9.99
N PRO A 29 4.43 6.24 11.12
CA PRO A 29 3.37 6.51 12.10
C PRO A 29 2.39 7.55 11.56
N LEU A 30 1.21 7.65 12.21
CA LEU A 30 0.24 8.67 11.89
C LEU A 30 0.87 10.06 12.10
N PRO A 31 0.89 10.94 11.08
CA PRO A 31 1.55 12.22 11.21
C PRO A 31 0.70 13.21 12.02
N GLU A 32 1.38 14.15 12.71
CA GLU A 32 0.71 15.28 13.33
C GLU A 32 0.21 16.27 12.27
N THR A 33 0.96 16.40 11.18
CA THR A 33 0.63 17.28 10.06
C THR A 33 0.74 16.49 8.76
N VAL A 34 -0.32 16.50 7.96
CA VAL A 34 -0.33 15.81 6.68
C VAL A 34 0.40 16.68 5.65
N PRO A 35 1.34 16.12 4.87
CA PRO A 35 1.97 16.84 3.77
C PRO A 35 0.92 17.37 2.77
N VAL A 36 1.25 18.48 2.13
CA VAL A 36 0.41 19.02 1.05
C VAL A 36 0.28 17.94 -0.04
N GLY A 37 -0.94 17.72 -0.50
CA GLY A 37 -1.24 16.67 -1.48
C GLY A 37 -1.56 15.31 -0.88
N GLY A 38 -1.44 15.16 0.44
CA GLY A 38 -1.78 13.94 1.16
C GLY A 38 -0.59 13.02 1.41
N LEU A 39 -0.83 12.03 2.26
CA LEU A 39 0.16 11.03 2.64
C LEU A 39 -0.35 9.63 2.26
N ILE A 40 0.52 8.84 1.67
CA ILE A 40 0.28 7.44 1.36
C ILE A 40 1.27 6.63 2.19
N VAL A 41 0.76 5.67 2.97
CA VAL A 41 1.62 4.81 3.80
C VAL A 41 1.41 3.36 3.39
N LEU A 42 2.49 2.73 2.95
CA LEU A 42 2.49 1.29 2.69
C LEU A 42 2.76 0.56 4.01
N ARG A 43 1.82 -0.28 4.42
CA ARG A 43 1.98 -1.21 5.54
C ARG A 43 2.32 -2.59 5.00
N ASP A 44 3.40 -3.15 5.47
CA ASP A 44 3.91 -4.44 4.97
C ASP A 44 2.89 -5.57 5.16
N GLY A 45 2.14 -5.55 6.24
CA GLY A 45 1.14 -6.56 6.50
C GLY A 45 1.74 -7.93 6.83
N ASP A 46 1.07 -8.96 6.38
CA ASP A 46 1.38 -10.34 6.73
C ASP A 46 1.44 -11.22 5.48
N PRO A 47 2.53 -11.98 5.27
CA PRO A 47 2.60 -12.93 4.15
C PRO A 47 1.62 -14.11 4.30
N GLY A 48 1.17 -14.42 5.51
CA GLY A 48 0.25 -15.52 5.75
C GLY A 48 0.90 -16.89 5.60
N GLU A 49 0.08 -17.93 5.51
CA GLU A 49 0.54 -19.29 5.27
C GLU A 49 0.65 -19.54 3.76
N PRO A 50 1.81 -20.00 3.28
CA PRO A 50 1.97 -20.27 1.86
C PRO A 50 1.37 -21.62 1.48
N GLU A 51 0.99 -21.75 0.22
CA GLU A 51 0.76 -23.03 -0.40
C GLU A 51 2.11 -23.57 -0.87
N MET A 52 2.40 -24.85 -0.60
CA MET A 52 3.70 -25.44 -0.91
C MET A 52 3.63 -26.44 -2.04
N LEU A 53 4.47 -26.27 -3.04
CA LEU A 53 4.75 -27.27 -4.06
C LEU A 53 6.07 -27.95 -3.70
N VAL A 54 6.13 -29.28 -3.83
CA VAL A 54 7.22 -30.05 -3.23
C VAL A 54 8.35 -30.43 -4.18
N SER A 55 8.17 -30.28 -5.47
CA SER A 55 9.18 -30.79 -6.44
C SER A 55 9.31 -29.87 -7.66
N PRO A 56 10.22 -28.89 -7.64
CA PRO A 56 11.07 -28.46 -6.52
C PRO A 56 10.28 -27.72 -5.45
N PRO A 57 10.80 -27.58 -4.23
CA PRO A 57 10.10 -26.83 -3.18
C PRO A 57 9.87 -25.38 -3.61
N THR A 58 8.61 -24.99 -3.63
CA THR A 58 8.18 -23.63 -4.03
C THR A 58 7.05 -23.22 -3.12
N TYR A 59 7.12 -21.99 -2.63
CA TYR A 59 6.13 -21.43 -1.72
C TYR A 59 5.32 -20.37 -2.47
N LEU A 60 4.00 -20.58 -2.53
CA LEU A 60 3.08 -19.66 -3.20
C LEU A 60 2.39 -18.82 -2.14
N TRP A 61 2.57 -17.50 -2.22
CA TRP A 61 2.11 -16.55 -1.21
C TRP A 61 0.92 -15.73 -1.70
N GLN A 62 0.00 -15.45 -0.78
CA GLN A 62 -1.03 -14.42 -0.92
C GLN A 62 -0.79 -13.42 0.21
N HIS A 63 0.19 -12.56 0.02
CA HIS A 63 0.63 -11.60 1.02
C HIS A 63 -0.40 -10.49 1.17
N LYS A 64 -0.90 -10.27 2.38
CA LYS A 64 -1.87 -9.23 2.69
C LYS A 64 -1.14 -7.98 3.18
N ALA A 65 -1.08 -6.97 2.33
CA ALA A 65 -0.55 -5.66 2.68
C ALA A 65 -1.69 -4.64 2.74
N GLU A 66 -1.40 -3.44 3.22
CA GLU A 66 -2.37 -2.36 3.27
C GLU A 66 -1.74 -1.07 2.78
N ILE A 67 -2.54 -0.26 2.09
CA ILE A 67 -2.15 1.10 1.71
C ILE A 67 -3.08 2.05 2.43
N GLU A 68 -2.52 2.87 3.33
CA GLU A 68 -3.27 3.92 4.01
C GLU A 68 -3.12 5.22 3.23
N VAL A 69 -4.23 5.90 3.02
CA VAL A 69 -4.27 7.19 2.32
C VAL A 69 -4.86 8.20 3.29
N ILE A 70 -4.13 9.28 3.55
CA ILE A 70 -4.49 10.25 4.58
C ILE A 70 -4.46 11.67 4.00
N VAL A 71 -5.53 12.41 4.24
CA VAL A 71 -5.64 13.82 3.86
C VAL A 71 -6.03 14.66 5.07
N SER A 72 -5.70 15.95 5.04
CA SER A 72 -6.08 16.89 6.09
C SER A 72 -7.52 17.38 5.86
N ARG A 73 -8.34 17.39 6.91
CA ARG A 73 -9.69 17.94 6.85
C ARG A 73 -9.70 19.48 6.83
N GLY A 74 -8.58 20.11 7.20
CA GLY A 74 -8.48 21.56 7.25
C GLY A 74 -8.11 22.25 5.94
N ALA A 75 -7.81 21.49 4.89
CA ALA A 75 -7.27 22.01 3.63
C ALA A 75 -8.29 21.95 2.48
N GLY A 76 -9.55 22.30 2.72
CA GLY A 76 -10.60 22.30 1.70
C GLY A 76 -11.51 21.08 1.79
N ASP A 77 -12.00 20.59 0.64
CA ASP A 77 -12.89 19.43 0.62
C ASP A 77 -12.09 18.12 0.76
N ALA A 78 -12.07 17.59 1.99
CA ALA A 78 -11.35 16.37 2.30
C ALA A 78 -11.90 15.15 1.54
N ASN A 79 -13.20 15.11 1.28
CA ASN A 79 -13.80 14.00 0.54
C ASN A 79 -13.29 13.96 -0.89
N THR A 80 -13.26 15.10 -1.56
CA THR A 80 -12.74 15.21 -2.93
C THR A 80 -11.24 14.92 -2.98
N ALA A 81 -10.48 15.43 -2.01
CA ALA A 81 -9.04 15.18 -1.94
C ALA A 81 -8.74 13.70 -1.72
N LEU A 82 -9.47 13.04 -0.82
CA LEU A 82 -9.29 11.61 -0.56
C LEU A 82 -9.67 10.77 -1.79
N ASP A 83 -10.78 11.09 -2.43
CA ASP A 83 -11.23 10.38 -3.63
C ASP A 83 -10.22 10.49 -4.77
N GLY A 84 -9.69 11.69 -5.00
CA GLY A 84 -8.66 11.91 -6.02
C GLY A 84 -7.39 11.11 -5.75
N LEU A 85 -6.99 11.03 -4.49
CA LEU A 85 -5.80 10.28 -4.09
C LEU A 85 -6.04 8.77 -4.23
N LEU A 86 -7.21 8.28 -3.87
CA LEU A 86 -7.58 6.87 -4.07
C LEU A 86 -7.60 6.51 -5.56
N MET A 87 -8.11 7.39 -6.41
CA MET A 87 -8.08 7.21 -7.85
C MET A 87 -6.63 7.09 -8.36
N ALA A 88 -5.76 7.96 -7.89
CA ALA A 88 -4.34 7.94 -8.28
C ALA A 88 -3.64 6.64 -7.82
N VAL A 89 -3.94 6.16 -6.62
CA VAL A 89 -3.43 4.88 -6.12
C VAL A 89 -3.91 3.74 -7.01
N GLY A 90 -5.19 3.69 -7.34
CA GLY A 90 -5.74 2.67 -8.22
C GLY A 90 -5.07 2.65 -9.59
N GLN A 91 -4.85 3.82 -10.17
CA GLN A 91 -4.17 3.94 -11.46
C GLN A 91 -2.71 3.47 -11.38
N ALA A 92 -2.02 3.82 -10.30
CA ALA A 92 -0.63 3.40 -10.10
C ALA A 92 -0.52 1.87 -9.97
N LEU A 93 -1.45 1.23 -9.28
CA LEU A 93 -1.47 -0.22 -9.14
C LEU A 93 -1.82 -0.92 -10.46
N GLU A 94 -2.80 -0.39 -11.21
CA GLU A 94 -3.20 -0.95 -12.50
C GLU A 94 -2.14 -0.82 -13.58
N ALA A 95 -1.28 0.17 -13.49
CA ALA A 95 -0.26 0.42 -14.50
C ALA A 95 0.72 -0.73 -14.62
N ASP A 96 0.99 -1.45 -13.54
CA ASP A 96 1.85 -2.64 -13.56
C ASP A 96 1.50 -3.57 -12.40
N ARG A 97 0.64 -4.53 -12.65
CA ARG A 97 0.18 -5.49 -11.64
C ARG A 97 1.24 -6.51 -11.26
N SER A 98 2.31 -6.63 -12.03
CA SER A 98 3.38 -7.59 -11.75
C SER A 98 4.59 -6.95 -11.06
N LEU A 99 4.61 -5.65 -10.89
CA LEU A 99 5.74 -4.90 -10.31
C LEU A 99 7.05 -5.23 -11.04
N GLY A 100 7.04 -5.13 -12.36
CA GLY A 100 8.20 -5.43 -13.20
C GLY A 100 8.51 -6.92 -13.29
N GLY A 101 7.54 -7.79 -13.00
CA GLY A 101 7.72 -9.23 -13.03
C GLY A 101 8.17 -9.84 -11.70
N LEU A 102 8.30 -9.04 -10.64
CA LEU A 102 8.66 -9.55 -9.31
C LEU A 102 7.52 -10.31 -8.66
N ALA A 103 6.29 -9.89 -8.89
CA ALA A 103 5.09 -10.57 -8.41
C ALA A 103 4.37 -11.24 -9.57
N ASP A 104 3.57 -12.26 -9.27
CA ASP A 104 2.69 -12.85 -10.28
C ASP A 104 1.60 -11.85 -10.64
N TRP A 105 0.99 -11.26 -9.61
CA TRP A 105 0.05 -10.18 -9.83
C TRP A 105 -0.39 -9.53 -8.51
N LEU A 106 -0.95 -8.32 -8.61
CA LEU A 106 -1.56 -7.59 -7.49
C LEU A 106 -3.07 -7.59 -7.62
N ASP A 107 -3.74 -7.73 -6.47
CA ASP A 107 -5.16 -7.53 -6.34
C ASP A 107 -5.42 -6.56 -5.18
N TRP A 108 -6.48 -5.77 -5.26
CA TRP A 108 -6.83 -4.85 -4.17
C TRP A 108 -8.34 -4.74 -4.06
N GLY A 109 -8.78 -4.49 -2.83
CA GLY A 109 -10.19 -4.40 -2.51
C GLY A 109 -10.65 -2.96 -2.33
N ALA A 110 -11.94 -2.82 -2.00
CA ALA A 110 -12.54 -1.52 -1.75
C ALA A 110 -11.92 -0.83 -0.54
N PRO A 111 -11.79 0.51 -0.57
CA PRO A 111 -11.23 1.24 0.56
C PRO A 111 -12.21 1.26 1.73
N LYS A 112 -11.65 1.21 2.94
CA LYS A 112 -12.39 1.43 4.18
C LYS A 112 -12.05 2.83 4.67
N THR A 113 -13.02 3.74 4.60
CA THR A 113 -12.82 5.14 4.97
C THR A 113 -13.08 5.34 6.46
N HIS A 114 -12.35 6.26 7.07
CA HIS A 114 -12.53 6.62 8.47
C HIS A 114 -12.04 8.04 8.73
N ASP A 115 -12.60 8.65 9.79
CA ASP A 115 -12.16 9.94 10.27
C ASP A 115 -11.22 9.73 11.45
N LEU A 116 -10.12 10.46 11.45
CA LEU A 116 -9.13 10.44 12.51
C LEU A 116 -9.13 11.78 13.21
N ALA A 117 -9.46 11.78 14.50
CA ALA A 117 -9.45 12.98 15.32
C ALA A 117 -8.08 13.12 15.98
N ILE A 118 -7.49 14.31 15.90
CA ILE A 118 -6.26 14.68 16.61
C ILE A 118 -6.60 15.81 17.54
N ASP A 119 -6.24 15.70 18.83
CA ASP A 119 -6.49 16.72 19.82
C ASP A 119 -5.90 18.07 19.41
N GLY A 120 -6.75 19.11 19.43
CA GLY A 120 -6.33 20.48 19.15
C GLY A 120 -6.06 20.80 17.67
N ALA A 121 -6.39 19.90 16.75
CA ALA A 121 -6.20 20.11 15.32
C ALA A 121 -7.48 19.78 14.54
N ALA A 122 -7.60 20.29 13.33
CA ALA A 122 -8.56 19.78 12.37
C ALA A 122 -8.25 18.30 12.16
N GLY A 123 -9.23 17.44 12.22
CA GLY A 123 -9.04 16.00 12.09
C GLY A 123 -8.44 15.60 10.75
N LEU A 124 -8.02 14.36 10.67
CA LEU A 124 -7.55 13.75 9.45
C LEU A 124 -8.67 12.88 8.88
N LYS A 125 -8.71 12.74 7.57
CA LYS A 125 -9.56 11.78 6.90
C LYS A 125 -8.68 10.78 6.19
N GLY A 126 -8.98 9.50 6.35
CA GLY A 126 -8.18 8.44 5.77
C GLY A 126 -9.00 7.31 5.20
N ALA A 127 -8.32 6.47 4.46
CA ALA A 127 -8.85 5.22 3.96
C ALA A 127 -7.76 4.16 3.97
N VAL A 128 -8.17 2.92 4.17
CA VAL A 128 -7.27 1.76 4.10
C VAL A 128 -7.68 0.92 2.92
N VAL A 129 -6.75 0.68 2.00
CA VAL A 129 -6.94 -0.16 0.83
C VAL A 129 -6.24 -1.49 1.09
N PRO A 130 -6.98 -2.61 1.17
CA PRO A 130 -6.37 -3.92 1.30
C PRO A 130 -5.76 -4.34 -0.03
N VAL A 131 -4.51 -4.81 0.01
CA VAL A 131 -3.78 -5.27 -1.18
C VAL A 131 -3.35 -6.71 -0.97
N THR A 132 -3.61 -7.56 -1.94
CA THR A 132 -3.13 -8.93 -1.95
C THR A 132 -2.07 -9.07 -3.03
N ILE A 133 -0.89 -9.54 -2.64
CA ILE A 133 0.24 -9.71 -3.55
C ILE A 133 0.47 -11.21 -3.72
N HIS A 134 0.37 -11.68 -4.96
CA HIS A 134 0.60 -13.08 -5.30
C HIS A 134 2.02 -13.22 -5.83
N TYR A 135 2.83 -14.01 -5.14
CA TYR A 135 4.21 -14.28 -5.57
C TYR A 135 4.68 -15.64 -5.08
N ALA A 136 5.79 -16.10 -5.65
CA ALA A 136 6.41 -17.36 -5.28
C ALA A 136 7.82 -17.12 -4.78
N SER A 137 8.27 -17.96 -3.85
CA SER A 137 9.66 -17.97 -3.40
C SER A 137 10.12 -19.42 -3.19
N THR A 138 11.43 -19.61 -3.13
CA THR A 138 12.03 -20.93 -2.91
C THR A 138 12.38 -21.18 -1.45
N ASN A 139 12.16 -20.20 -0.60
CA ASN A 139 12.46 -20.28 0.83
C ASN A 139 11.27 -19.71 1.61
N PRO A 140 10.85 -20.35 2.72
CA PRO A 140 9.71 -19.86 3.51
C PRO A 140 9.93 -18.49 4.17
N LEU A 141 11.15 -18.03 4.24
CA LEU A 141 11.46 -16.70 4.77
C LEU A 141 11.37 -15.59 3.71
N GLY A 142 11.01 -15.95 2.51
CA GLY A 142 10.75 -14.96 1.45
C GLY A 142 11.57 -15.08 0.19
#